data_6d98673793920d6ffae85c04677a1089
#
_entry.id   6d98673793920d6ffae85c04677a1089
#
_cell.length_a   1.000
_cell.length_b   1.000
_cell.length_c   1.000
_cell.angle_alpha   90.00
_cell.angle_beta   90.00
_cell.angle_gamma   90.00
#
_symmetry.space_group_name_H-M   'P 1'
#
loop_
_entity.id
_entity.type
_entity.pdbx_description
1 polymer ?
#
loop_
_entity_poly.entity_id
_entity_poly.type
_entity_poly.pdbx_seq_one_letter_code
_entity_poly.pdbx_strand_id
1 'polypeptide(L)'
;ISHNLKTPIMSISGAAEGLTDLINEYDASIGDPEVTNNDHHAIANDMREWITKIHSYTSYMSDIITAVKGQAVNLSENENNAFTVDELFKRVNILMKHEISNASLTLTLDVQVPSATTLVGDINSLVQVINNLITNAIQSYNGRKGEEIKVLAQKLDNNLIISVIDHGCGMTKE
;
A
#
# COMPACT_ATOMS: atom_id res chain seq x y z
N ILE A 1 -11.82 3.42 -1.84
CA ILE A 1 -11.15 3.73 -3.14
C ILE A 1 -10.70 5.20 -3.17
N SER A 2 -11.59 6.18 -2.89
CA SER A 2 -11.25 7.61 -2.96
C SER A 2 -10.10 8.02 -2.02
N HIS A 3 -10.06 7.47 -0.81
CA HIS A 3 -9.00 7.78 0.16
C HIS A 3 -7.65 7.19 -0.28
N ASN A 4 -7.63 5.95 -0.76
CA ASN A 4 -6.41 5.25 -1.16
C ASN A 4 -5.75 5.84 -2.43
N LEU A 5 -6.51 6.57 -3.26
CA LEU A 5 -5.97 7.31 -4.40
C LEU A 5 -5.54 8.74 -4.01
N LYS A 6 -6.22 9.37 -3.04
CA LYS A 6 -5.91 10.74 -2.63
C LYS A 6 -4.49 10.87 -2.06
N THR A 7 -4.09 9.94 -1.20
CA THR A 7 -2.77 9.96 -0.56
C THR A 7 -1.62 9.91 -1.57
N PRO A 8 -1.54 8.93 -2.49
CA PRO A 8 -0.44 8.90 -3.48
C PRO A 8 -0.48 10.11 -4.43
N ILE A 9 -1.66 10.61 -4.81
CA ILE A 9 -1.77 11.84 -5.63
C ILE A 9 -1.15 13.04 -4.92
N MET A 10 -1.48 13.24 -3.63
CA MET A 10 -0.89 14.34 -2.84
C MET A 10 0.62 14.17 -2.67
N SER A 11 1.09 12.93 -2.49
CA SER A 11 2.52 12.63 -2.38
C SER A 11 3.28 12.89 -3.68
N ILE A 12 2.69 12.57 -4.84
CA ILE A 12 3.26 12.91 -6.15
C ILE A 12 3.31 14.43 -6.34
N SER A 13 2.23 15.15 -5.98
CA SER A 13 2.19 16.61 -6.08
C SER A 13 3.27 17.26 -5.22
N GLY A 14 3.40 16.88 -3.95
CA GLY A 14 4.44 17.41 -3.08
C GLY A 14 5.86 17.05 -3.53
N ALA A 15 6.05 15.85 -4.09
CA ALA A 15 7.34 15.47 -4.66
C ALA A 15 7.70 16.27 -5.93
N ALA A 16 6.70 16.61 -6.75
CA ALA A 16 6.87 17.46 -7.92
C ALA A 16 7.20 18.92 -7.53
N GLU A 17 6.59 19.46 -6.46
CA GLU A 17 6.92 20.76 -5.89
C GLU A 17 8.37 20.77 -5.37
N GLY A 18 8.78 19.78 -4.56
CA GLY A 18 10.15 19.68 -4.07
C GLY A 18 11.19 19.54 -5.21
N LEU A 19 10.85 18.84 -6.30
CA LEU A 19 11.71 18.78 -7.48
C LEU A 19 11.82 20.12 -8.19
N THR A 20 10.72 20.89 -8.25
CA THR A 20 10.70 22.22 -8.84
C THR A 20 11.59 23.18 -8.05
N ASP A 21 11.55 23.13 -6.72
CA ASP A 21 12.41 23.95 -5.86
C ASP A 21 13.89 23.65 -6.08
N LEU A 22 14.27 22.35 -6.19
CA LEU A 22 15.65 21.95 -6.48
C LEU A 22 16.12 22.35 -7.89
N ILE A 23 15.23 22.36 -8.88
CA ILE A 23 15.53 22.86 -10.23
C ILE A 23 15.82 24.38 -10.17
N ASN A 24 15.02 25.13 -9.44
CA ASN A 24 15.21 26.56 -9.26
C ASN A 24 16.53 26.88 -8.51
N GLU A 25 16.84 26.10 -7.46
CA GLU A 25 18.11 26.19 -6.74
C GLU A 25 19.31 25.90 -7.66
N TYR A 26 19.21 24.83 -8.44
CA TYR A 26 20.25 24.47 -9.42
C TYR A 26 20.45 25.58 -10.45
N ASP A 27 19.37 26.12 -11.04
CA ASP A 27 19.44 27.19 -12.04
C ASP A 27 20.06 28.47 -11.45
N ALA A 28 19.67 28.83 -10.22
CA ALA A 28 20.22 29.99 -9.51
C ALA A 28 21.72 29.83 -9.15
N SER A 29 22.20 28.60 -9.00
CA SER A 29 23.58 28.30 -8.64
C SER A 29 24.54 28.33 -9.85
N ILE A 30 24.02 28.39 -11.08
CA ILE A 30 24.84 28.39 -12.30
C ILE A 30 25.60 29.69 -12.41
N GLY A 31 26.93 29.58 -12.44
CA GLY A 31 27.84 30.75 -12.56
C GLY A 31 28.19 31.41 -11.23
N ASP A 32 27.68 30.92 -10.11
CA ASP A 32 28.10 31.36 -8.79
C ASP A 32 29.49 30.79 -8.46
N PRO A 33 30.53 31.63 -8.22
CA PRO A 33 31.88 31.18 -7.95
C PRO A 33 32.05 30.47 -6.60
N GLU A 34 31.09 30.60 -5.69
CA GLU A 34 31.09 29.92 -4.38
C GLU A 34 30.48 28.52 -4.46
N VAL A 35 29.76 28.21 -5.55
CA VAL A 35 29.12 26.88 -5.75
C VAL A 35 30.07 25.97 -6.53
N THR A 36 30.33 24.80 -5.94
CA THR A 36 31.23 23.82 -6.51
C THR A 36 30.50 22.76 -7.33
N ASN A 37 31.25 21.98 -8.16
CA ASN A 37 30.68 20.82 -8.84
C ASN A 37 30.09 19.79 -7.85
N ASN A 38 30.63 19.69 -6.62
CA ASN A 38 30.11 18.78 -5.62
C ASN A 38 28.72 19.22 -5.13
N ASP A 39 28.49 20.53 -5.02
CA ASP A 39 27.18 21.06 -4.63
C ASP A 39 26.15 20.81 -5.75
N HIS A 40 26.52 21.00 -7.00
CA HIS A 40 25.68 20.62 -8.15
C HIS A 40 25.36 19.11 -8.18
N HIS A 41 26.33 18.24 -7.83
CA HIS A 41 26.07 16.81 -7.73
C HIS A 41 25.14 16.46 -6.55
N ALA A 42 25.24 17.18 -5.42
CA ALA A 42 24.35 17.00 -4.29
C ALA A 42 22.89 17.32 -4.68
N ILE A 43 22.66 18.51 -5.27
CA ILE A 43 21.34 18.93 -5.77
C ILE A 43 20.78 17.89 -6.77
N ALA A 44 21.62 17.43 -7.71
CA ALA A 44 21.20 16.42 -8.68
C ALA A 44 20.84 15.05 -8.03
N ASN A 45 21.50 14.66 -6.95
CA ASN A 45 21.14 13.46 -6.18
C ASN A 45 19.79 13.63 -5.47
N ASP A 46 19.55 14.78 -4.86
CA ASP A 46 18.26 15.09 -4.23
C ASP A 46 17.11 15.10 -5.25
N MET A 47 17.35 15.65 -6.45
CA MET A 47 16.39 15.55 -7.57
C MET A 47 16.07 14.09 -7.91
N ARG A 48 17.08 13.20 -7.97
CA ARG A 48 16.86 11.77 -8.24
C ARG A 48 16.04 11.09 -7.16
N GLU A 49 16.22 11.46 -5.90
CA GLU A 49 15.40 10.94 -4.81
C GLU A 49 13.92 11.31 -4.97
N TRP A 50 13.62 12.58 -5.32
CA TRP A 50 12.25 13.00 -5.58
C TRP A 50 11.63 12.28 -6.78
N ILE A 51 12.38 12.10 -7.88
CA ILE A 51 11.94 11.32 -9.05
C ILE A 51 11.64 9.87 -8.64
N THR A 52 12.48 9.27 -7.81
CA THR A 52 12.28 7.90 -7.31
C THR A 52 10.99 7.79 -6.48
N LYS A 53 10.70 8.79 -5.64
CA LYS A 53 9.44 8.86 -4.88
C LYS A 53 8.23 8.96 -5.82
N ILE A 54 8.29 9.82 -6.84
CA ILE A 54 7.22 9.95 -7.85
C ILE A 54 6.97 8.61 -8.56
N HIS A 55 8.02 7.92 -9.01
CA HIS A 55 7.90 6.61 -9.64
C HIS A 55 7.27 5.56 -8.71
N SER A 56 7.66 5.53 -7.44
CA SER A 56 7.10 4.61 -6.45
C SER A 56 5.59 4.81 -6.28
N TYR A 57 5.16 6.06 -6.10
CA TYR A 57 3.72 6.36 -5.95
C TYR A 57 2.92 6.14 -7.22
N THR A 58 3.52 6.40 -8.40
CA THR A 58 2.87 6.13 -9.69
C THR A 58 2.68 4.64 -9.92
N SER A 59 3.67 3.80 -9.58
CA SER A 59 3.56 2.34 -9.63
C SER A 59 2.46 1.84 -8.69
N TYR A 60 2.43 2.34 -7.46
CA TYR A 60 1.38 2.02 -6.50
C TYR A 60 -0.03 2.38 -7.01
N MET A 61 -0.19 3.56 -7.62
CA MET A 61 -1.48 3.94 -8.24
C MET A 61 -1.88 2.99 -9.37
N SER A 62 -0.92 2.58 -10.20
CA SER A 62 -1.15 1.61 -11.29
C SER A 62 -1.64 0.27 -10.74
N ASP A 63 -1.03 -0.20 -9.65
CA ASP A 63 -1.42 -1.44 -8.97
C ASP A 63 -2.86 -1.34 -8.42
N ILE A 64 -3.20 -0.21 -7.77
CA ILE A 64 -4.57 0.04 -7.29
C ILE A 64 -5.57 0.05 -8.46
N ILE A 65 -5.26 0.78 -9.55
CA ILE A 65 -6.14 0.87 -10.72
C ILE A 65 -6.34 -0.52 -11.33
N THR A 66 -5.30 -1.32 -11.41
CA THR A 66 -5.38 -2.69 -11.94
C THR A 66 -6.23 -3.59 -11.04
N ALA A 67 -6.06 -3.49 -9.72
CA ALA A 67 -6.88 -4.21 -8.75
C ALA A 67 -8.36 -3.81 -8.84
N VAL A 68 -8.64 -2.51 -9.04
CA VAL A 68 -10.01 -1.99 -9.20
C VAL A 68 -10.60 -2.31 -10.57
N LYS A 69 -9.80 -2.23 -11.65
CA LYS A 69 -10.26 -2.53 -13.02
C LYS A 69 -10.63 -4.01 -13.19
N GLY A 70 -9.92 -4.92 -12.56
CA GLY A 70 -10.32 -6.33 -12.47
C GLY A 70 -11.71 -6.53 -11.85
N GLN A 71 -12.22 -5.55 -11.10
CA GLN A 71 -13.58 -5.53 -10.55
C GLN A 71 -14.64 -5.15 -11.60
N ALA A 72 -14.34 -4.23 -12.51
CA ALA A 72 -15.32 -3.72 -13.48
C ALA A 72 -15.64 -4.73 -14.59
N VAL A 73 -14.72 -5.63 -14.91
CA VAL A 73 -14.91 -6.66 -15.94
C VAL A 73 -15.80 -7.80 -15.41
N ASN A 74 -15.79 -8.06 -14.10
CA ASN A 74 -16.63 -9.11 -13.50
C ASN A 74 -18.05 -8.65 -13.12
N LEU A 75 -18.37 -7.36 -13.24
CA LEU A 75 -19.71 -6.83 -12.92
C LEU A 75 -20.74 -7.12 -14.02
N SER A 76 -20.34 -7.61 -15.20
CA SER A 76 -21.26 -7.79 -16.32
C SER A 76 -21.79 -9.22 -16.54
N GLU A 77 -21.29 -10.26 -15.84
CA GLU A 77 -21.65 -11.64 -16.18
C GLU A 77 -21.89 -12.64 -15.05
N ASN A 78 -21.85 -12.29 -13.75
CA ASN A 78 -22.16 -13.27 -12.71
C ASN A 78 -23.23 -12.78 -11.73
N GLU A 79 -24.43 -13.31 -11.86
CA GLU A 79 -25.55 -13.17 -10.91
C GLU A 79 -25.22 -13.70 -9.49
N ASN A 80 -24.03 -14.28 -9.26
CA ASN A 80 -23.66 -14.91 -7.99
C ASN A 80 -22.51 -14.26 -7.23
N ASN A 81 -22.05 -13.06 -7.54
CA ASN A 81 -20.97 -12.37 -6.77
C ASN A 81 -19.95 -13.32 -6.10
N ALA A 82 -19.53 -14.36 -6.82
CA ALA A 82 -18.64 -15.40 -6.32
C ALA A 82 -17.18 -15.03 -6.65
N PHE A 83 -16.28 -15.20 -5.67
CA PHE A 83 -14.85 -14.94 -5.83
C PHE A 83 -14.04 -15.99 -5.06
N THR A 84 -12.76 -16.13 -5.39
CA THR A 84 -11.88 -17.08 -4.70
C THR A 84 -11.13 -16.45 -3.54
N VAL A 85 -10.70 -17.29 -2.60
CA VAL A 85 -9.81 -16.86 -1.51
C VAL A 85 -8.50 -16.29 -2.06
N ASP A 86 -7.95 -16.88 -3.12
CA ASP A 86 -6.75 -16.39 -3.79
C ASP A 86 -6.92 -14.96 -4.34
N GLU A 87 -8.04 -14.70 -4.99
CA GLU A 87 -8.36 -13.36 -5.50
C GLU A 87 -8.49 -12.33 -4.39
N LEU A 88 -9.15 -12.69 -3.28
CA LEU A 88 -9.27 -11.83 -2.09
C LEU A 88 -7.90 -11.43 -1.55
N PHE A 89 -7.03 -12.41 -1.28
CA PHE A 89 -5.72 -12.13 -0.68
C PHE A 89 -4.75 -11.44 -1.65
N LYS A 90 -4.84 -11.69 -2.95
CA LYS A 90 -4.09 -10.90 -3.95
C LYS A 90 -4.45 -9.42 -3.89
N ARG A 91 -5.75 -9.07 -3.78
CA ARG A 91 -6.20 -7.68 -3.67
C ARG A 91 -5.71 -7.03 -2.37
N VAL A 92 -5.83 -7.73 -1.24
CA VAL A 92 -5.34 -7.26 0.05
C VAL A 92 -3.83 -6.98 -0.03
N ASN A 93 -3.05 -7.91 -0.55
CA ASN A 93 -1.60 -7.75 -0.66
C ASN A 93 -1.20 -6.55 -1.52
N ILE A 94 -1.83 -6.37 -2.68
CA ILE A 94 -1.58 -5.22 -3.56
C ILE A 94 -1.87 -3.91 -2.84
N LEU A 95 -3.02 -3.80 -2.18
CA LEU A 95 -3.47 -2.56 -1.55
C LEU A 95 -2.67 -2.21 -0.28
N MET A 96 -2.19 -3.21 0.46
CA MET A 96 -1.46 -2.98 1.71
C MET A 96 0.06 -2.90 1.54
N LYS A 97 0.59 -3.30 0.37
CA LYS A 97 2.04 -3.35 0.11
C LYS A 97 2.78 -2.05 0.46
N HIS A 98 2.22 -0.91 0.05
CA HIS A 98 2.84 0.39 0.28
C HIS A 98 2.81 0.81 1.76
N GLU A 99 1.69 0.62 2.44
CA GLU A 99 1.53 0.96 3.86
C GLU A 99 2.45 0.11 4.74
N ILE A 100 2.52 -1.19 4.48
CA ILE A 100 3.41 -2.13 5.15
C ILE A 100 4.89 -1.75 4.93
N SER A 101 5.28 -1.45 3.69
CA SER A 101 6.64 -1.02 3.35
C SER A 101 7.03 0.28 4.05
N ASN A 102 6.15 1.28 4.05
CA ASN A 102 6.38 2.56 4.72
C ASN A 102 6.53 2.42 6.24
N ALA A 103 5.76 1.51 6.84
CA ALA A 103 5.87 1.19 8.26
C ALA A 103 7.11 0.33 8.59
N SER A 104 7.84 -0.15 7.58
CA SER A 104 8.97 -1.10 7.73
C SER A 104 8.55 -2.37 8.49
N LEU A 105 7.36 -2.89 8.18
CA LEU A 105 6.78 -4.12 8.73
C LEU A 105 6.77 -5.22 7.68
N THR A 106 6.46 -6.44 8.11
CA THR A 106 6.23 -7.60 7.23
C THR A 106 4.78 -8.02 7.28
N LEU A 107 4.15 -8.28 6.12
CA LEU A 107 2.83 -8.87 6.03
C LEU A 107 2.95 -10.31 5.56
N THR A 108 2.50 -11.26 6.39
CA THR A 108 2.46 -12.68 6.08
C THR A 108 1.02 -13.12 5.86
N LEU A 109 0.75 -13.70 4.70
CA LEU A 109 -0.56 -14.27 4.34
C LEU A 109 -0.49 -15.80 4.47
N ASP A 110 -1.07 -16.35 5.53
CA ASP A 110 -1.12 -17.80 5.82
C ASP A 110 -2.50 -18.35 5.44
N VAL A 111 -2.59 -18.91 4.24
CA VAL A 111 -3.85 -19.41 3.69
C VAL A 111 -3.89 -20.93 3.85
N GLN A 112 -4.63 -21.43 4.85
CA GLN A 112 -4.77 -22.85 5.20
C GLN A 112 -6.01 -23.50 4.56
N VAL A 113 -6.50 -22.93 3.47
CA VAL A 113 -7.58 -23.48 2.64
C VAL A 113 -7.14 -23.54 1.19
N PRO A 114 -7.74 -24.41 0.35
CA PRO A 114 -7.43 -24.42 -1.08
C PRO A 114 -7.63 -23.01 -1.69
N SER A 115 -6.68 -22.55 -2.48
CA SER A 115 -6.72 -21.20 -3.09
C SER A 115 -7.96 -21.00 -3.99
N ALA A 116 -8.47 -22.08 -4.57
CA ALA A 116 -9.70 -22.12 -5.37
C ALA A 116 -11.00 -22.16 -4.53
N THR A 117 -10.91 -22.09 -3.19
CA THR A 117 -12.11 -22.04 -2.33
C THR A 117 -12.92 -20.80 -2.68
N THR A 118 -14.18 -21.02 -3.05
CA THR A 118 -15.09 -19.95 -3.51
C THR A 118 -15.90 -19.42 -2.34
N LEU A 119 -16.02 -18.12 -2.29
CA LEU A 119 -16.88 -17.36 -1.39
C LEU A 119 -17.95 -16.62 -2.20
N VAL A 120 -19.10 -16.38 -1.60
CA VAL A 120 -20.19 -15.60 -2.19
C VAL A 120 -20.40 -14.33 -1.39
N GLY A 121 -20.39 -13.17 -2.07
CA GLY A 121 -20.57 -11.87 -1.44
C GLY A 121 -19.82 -10.75 -2.16
N ASP A 122 -19.76 -9.57 -1.52
CA ASP A 122 -19.00 -8.44 -2.05
C ASP A 122 -17.53 -8.52 -1.61
N ILE A 123 -16.66 -8.91 -2.54
CA ILE A 123 -15.21 -8.97 -2.31
C ILE A 123 -14.62 -7.62 -1.88
N ASN A 124 -15.16 -6.50 -2.37
CA ASN A 124 -14.64 -5.17 -2.06
C ASN A 124 -14.88 -4.80 -0.60
N SER A 125 -16.08 -5.09 -0.10
CA SER A 125 -16.40 -4.90 1.31
C SER A 125 -15.51 -5.76 2.20
N LEU A 126 -15.23 -7.01 1.81
CA LEU A 126 -14.37 -7.90 2.59
C LEU A 126 -12.91 -7.44 2.56
N VAL A 127 -12.39 -7.03 1.40
CA VAL A 127 -11.07 -6.41 1.26
C VAL A 127 -10.96 -5.17 2.16
N GLN A 128 -11.98 -4.32 2.17
CA GLN A 128 -11.98 -3.11 3.01
C GLN A 128 -11.92 -3.45 4.51
N VAL A 129 -12.66 -4.46 4.95
CA VAL A 129 -12.62 -4.92 6.35
C VAL A 129 -11.21 -5.41 6.71
N ILE A 130 -10.61 -6.27 5.88
CA ILE A 130 -9.26 -6.80 6.13
C ILE A 130 -8.22 -5.68 6.14
N ASN A 131 -8.28 -4.75 5.19
CA ASN A 131 -7.37 -3.60 5.13
C ASN A 131 -7.49 -2.73 6.38
N ASN A 132 -8.71 -2.45 6.87
CA ASN A 132 -8.91 -1.69 8.10
C ASN A 132 -8.27 -2.40 9.31
N LEU A 133 -8.39 -3.73 9.40
CA LEU A 133 -7.76 -4.50 10.47
C LEU A 133 -6.24 -4.45 10.37
N ILE A 134 -5.66 -4.56 9.17
CA ILE A 134 -4.21 -4.45 8.96
C ILE A 134 -3.72 -3.04 9.30
N THR A 135 -4.46 -1.99 8.92
CA THR A 135 -4.11 -0.60 9.26
C THR A 135 -4.13 -0.38 10.78
N ASN A 136 -5.11 -0.93 11.49
CA ASN A 136 -5.15 -0.89 12.96
C ASN A 136 -3.94 -1.63 13.56
N ALA A 137 -3.56 -2.78 13.00
CA ALA A 137 -2.36 -3.52 13.41
C ALA A 137 -1.08 -2.70 13.18
N ILE A 138 -0.93 -2.01 12.05
CA ILE A 138 0.20 -1.10 11.79
C ILE A 138 0.27 -0.02 12.87
N GLN A 139 -0.86 0.62 13.18
CA GLN A 139 -0.94 1.68 14.20
C GLN A 139 -0.58 1.17 15.60
N SER A 140 -0.93 -0.08 15.93
CA SER A 140 -0.65 -0.68 17.24
C SER A 140 0.84 -0.81 17.54
N TYR A 141 1.67 -0.84 16.50
CA TYR A 141 3.14 -0.92 16.66
C TYR A 141 3.79 0.42 17.02
N ASN A 142 3.10 1.56 16.91
CA ASN A 142 3.62 2.89 17.30
C ASN A 142 5.02 3.20 16.73
N GLY A 143 5.27 2.87 15.46
CA GLY A 143 6.54 3.11 14.77
C GLY A 143 7.65 2.08 15.03
N ARG A 144 7.40 0.99 15.77
CA ARG A 144 8.33 -0.15 15.85
C ARG A 144 8.50 -0.76 14.46
N LYS A 145 9.75 -1.04 14.10
CA LYS A 145 10.13 -1.58 12.77
C LYS A 145 10.50 -3.06 12.87
N GLY A 146 10.44 -3.76 11.74
CA GLY A 146 10.86 -5.17 11.65
C GLY A 146 9.88 -6.17 12.24
N GLU A 147 8.70 -5.73 12.68
CA GLU A 147 7.65 -6.57 13.23
C GLU A 147 6.78 -7.19 12.12
N GLU A 148 6.04 -8.24 12.48
CA GLU A 148 5.19 -8.98 11.55
C GLU A 148 3.71 -8.76 11.86
N ILE A 149 2.91 -8.60 10.80
CA ILE A 149 1.46 -8.73 10.82
C ILE A 149 1.10 -9.98 10.05
N LYS A 150 0.39 -10.91 10.68
CA LYS A 150 -0.04 -12.15 10.05
C LYS A 150 -1.53 -12.14 9.77
N VAL A 151 -1.92 -12.43 8.52
CA VAL A 151 -3.31 -12.68 8.16
C VAL A 151 -3.48 -14.17 7.93
N LEU A 152 -4.26 -14.81 8.78
CA LEU A 152 -4.53 -16.24 8.74
C LEU A 152 -5.92 -16.50 8.19
N ALA A 153 -6.02 -17.37 7.17
CA ALA A 153 -7.30 -17.88 6.67
C ALA A 153 -7.39 -19.40 6.88
N GLN A 154 -8.33 -19.83 7.67
CA GLN A 154 -8.54 -21.24 8.01
C GLN A 154 -10.01 -21.64 7.95
N LYS A 155 -10.28 -22.89 7.66
CA LYS A 155 -11.62 -23.44 7.71
C LYS A 155 -11.89 -23.98 9.12
N LEU A 156 -12.98 -23.52 9.74
CA LEU A 156 -13.49 -24.08 10.96
C LEU A 156 -14.95 -24.51 10.72
N ASP A 157 -15.21 -25.78 10.80
CA ASP A 157 -16.50 -26.39 10.42
C ASP A 157 -16.91 -26.01 8.99
N ASN A 158 -18.00 -25.27 8.84
CA ASN A 158 -18.49 -24.82 7.54
C ASN A 158 -18.19 -23.33 7.26
N ASN A 159 -17.37 -22.69 8.10
CA ASN A 159 -17.02 -21.28 8.00
C ASN A 159 -15.56 -21.09 7.59
N LEU A 160 -15.30 -20.05 6.80
CA LEU A 160 -13.96 -19.51 6.62
C LEU A 160 -13.73 -18.43 7.70
N ILE A 161 -12.71 -18.64 8.51
CA ILE A 161 -12.28 -17.65 9.52
C ILE A 161 -11.04 -16.94 8.98
N ILE A 162 -11.09 -15.62 8.93
CA ILE A 162 -9.96 -14.76 8.60
C ILE A 162 -9.57 -13.99 9.86
N SER A 163 -8.33 -14.14 10.30
CA SER A 163 -7.78 -13.49 11.49
C SER A 163 -6.62 -12.61 11.11
N VAL A 164 -6.58 -11.38 11.65
CA VAL A 164 -5.41 -10.50 11.58
C VAL A 164 -4.74 -10.54 12.95
N ILE A 165 -3.48 -10.90 12.99
CA ILE A 165 -2.70 -11.13 14.21
C ILE A 165 -1.55 -10.15 14.21
N ASP A 166 -1.44 -9.35 15.25
CA ASP A 166 -0.34 -8.44 15.53
C ASP A 166 0.19 -8.62 16.96
N HIS A 167 1.35 -8.06 17.24
CA HIS A 167 2.02 -8.07 18.55
C HIS A 167 2.27 -6.63 19.01
N GLY A 168 1.34 -5.73 18.69
CA GLY A 168 1.38 -4.32 19.05
C GLY A 168 1.13 -4.05 20.53
N CYS A 169 0.73 -2.81 20.84
CA CYS A 169 0.48 -2.39 22.23
C CYS A 169 -0.82 -2.95 22.81
N GLY A 170 -1.66 -3.60 21.96
CA GLY A 170 -2.97 -4.10 22.36
C GLY A 170 -3.99 -2.99 22.62
N MET A 171 -5.16 -3.39 23.15
CA MET A 171 -6.26 -2.50 23.52
C MET A 171 -6.43 -2.52 25.05
N THR A 172 -6.60 -1.34 25.65
CA THR A 172 -6.96 -1.24 27.08
C THR A 172 -8.36 -1.79 27.31
N LYS A 173 -8.54 -2.56 28.37
CA LYS A 173 -9.90 -2.89 28.84
C LYS A 173 -10.51 -1.62 29.44
N GLU A 174 -11.49 -1.04 28.81
CA GLU A 174 -12.40 -0.10 29.46
C GLU A 174 -13.38 -0.85 30.36
#